data_40bd766e492b58f2401c49eb9240b23e
#
_entry.id   40bd766e492b58f2401c49eb9240b23e
#
_cell.length_a   1.000
_cell.length_b   1.000
_cell.length_c   1.000
_cell.angle_alpha   90.00
_cell.angle_beta   90.00
_cell.angle_gamma   90.00
#
_symmetry.space_group_name_H-M   'P 1'
#
loop_
_entity.id
_entity.type
_entity.pdbx_description
1 polymer ?
#
loop_
_entity_poly.entity_id
_entity_poly.type
_entity_poly.pdbx_seq_one_letter_code
_entity_poly.pdbx_strand_id
1 'polypeptide(L)'
;MRTVLQAVLCLCSLLPAAKADSYLVLPFFNLSKGPNLDWIGESAAETLRETLASEGLMAYDRDNRVEAYRRLSIRPFSVLTMASVVKIGQAVDAEQVIYGQFEVKPSSSPASKSRGSLVITARLLDLKHIKDGPEFNEVGAVEDLAALQGRLAWQILRSLKPGTALSEAEFRARHPAVRVNAIENYTRGLLATNSEDQHRLFTQAVRLDPHYSQPCFQLGRLLWKRKEYKLAGDWFQKVATSDGHYHEAVFFLGLCRYYTGDFAEAQQAFQSVARIVPLSEVYNNLGAAQSRANQAESLDNFRKALEGDGSDAVYQFNVGYELWKQEKFEAAAAQFHAILDRDPTDAQAALLLARCEKQTGAHAGDPHTEGLQRLKTNYEESAYWQLKAVLQPEKP
;
A
#
# COMPACT_ATOMS: atom_id res chain seq x y z
N MET A 1 -9.79 0.35 58.24
CA MET A 1 -9.12 -0.20 57.06
C MET A 1 -10.03 -0.05 55.80
N ARG A 2 -10.30 1.17 55.35
CA ARG A 2 -11.11 1.46 54.15
C ARG A 2 -10.75 2.81 53.53
N THR A 3 -9.46 3.11 53.29
CA THR A 3 -9.07 4.42 52.70
C THR A 3 -7.74 4.38 51.93
N VAL A 4 -7.25 3.21 51.49
CA VAL A 4 -5.99 3.10 50.71
C VAL A 4 -6.17 2.52 49.29
N LEU A 5 -7.40 2.20 48.87
CA LEU A 5 -7.65 1.51 47.59
C LEU A 5 -8.20 2.42 46.47
N GLN A 6 -8.17 3.74 46.63
CA GLN A 6 -8.69 4.68 45.60
C GLN A 6 -7.64 5.57 44.91
N ALA A 7 -6.36 5.40 45.22
CA ALA A 7 -5.29 6.27 44.69
C ALA A 7 -4.44 5.66 43.57
N VAL A 8 -4.75 4.43 43.09
CA VAL A 8 -3.92 3.76 42.06
C VAL A 8 -4.58 3.78 40.64
N LEU A 9 -5.81 4.28 40.52
CA LEU A 9 -6.54 4.22 39.23
C LEU A 9 -6.50 5.50 38.37
N CYS A 10 -5.66 6.49 38.69
CA CYS A 10 -5.63 7.77 37.95
C CYS A 10 -4.24 8.16 37.39
N LEU A 11 -3.29 7.23 37.24
CA LEU A 11 -1.97 7.55 36.68
C LEU A 11 -1.65 6.84 35.35
N CYS A 12 -2.66 6.29 34.64
CA CYS A 12 -2.51 5.70 33.30
C CYS A 12 -2.95 6.63 32.17
N SER A 13 -2.89 7.94 32.36
CA SER A 13 -3.20 8.87 31.29
C SER A 13 -2.07 9.86 31.09
N LEU A 14 -1.57 9.94 29.85
CA LEU A 14 -0.61 10.92 29.30
C LEU A 14 0.85 10.46 29.20
N LEU A 15 1.10 9.24 28.73
CA LEU A 15 2.27 9.09 27.86
C LEU A 15 1.79 9.55 26.46
N PRO A 16 2.44 10.55 25.85
CA PRO A 16 2.17 10.83 24.44
C PRO A 16 2.49 9.54 23.68
N ALA A 17 1.48 8.99 23.00
CA ALA A 17 1.70 7.89 22.07
C ALA A 17 2.82 8.36 21.13
N ALA A 18 3.96 7.66 21.14
CA ALA A 18 5.02 7.93 20.19
C ALA A 18 4.43 7.63 18.81
N LYS A 19 3.97 8.67 18.12
CA LYS A 19 3.48 8.56 16.75
C LYS A 19 4.69 8.22 15.90
N ALA A 20 4.64 7.13 15.15
CA ALA A 20 5.71 6.80 14.21
C ALA A 20 5.81 7.91 13.17
N ASP A 21 7.01 8.41 12.93
CA ASP A 21 7.26 9.43 11.92
C ASP A 21 6.70 8.97 10.56
N SER A 22 5.85 9.80 9.97
CA SER A 22 5.26 9.56 8.67
C SER A 22 5.84 10.51 7.62
N TYR A 23 6.18 9.95 6.46
CA TYR A 23 6.93 10.64 5.42
C TYR A 23 6.10 10.82 4.15
N LEU A 24 6.04 12.03 3.64
CA LEU A 24 5.51 12.31 2.31
C LEU A 24 6.65 12.73 1.38
N VAL A 25 6.79 12.06 0.24
CA VAL A 25 7.79 12.43 -0.77
C VAL A 25 7.11 13.11 -1.93
N LEU A 26 7.50 14.37 -2.22
CA LEU A 26 6.96 15.14 -3.33
C LEU A 26 7.82 14.98 -4.59
N PRO A 27 7.25 15.05 -5.80
CA PRO A 27 8.02 15.09 -7.05
C PRO A 27 9.01 16.26 -7.05
N PHE A 28 10.22 15.98 -7.51
CA PHE A 28 11.25 16.99 -7.55
C PHE A 28 11.00 17.95 -8.71
N PHE A 29 11.10 19.25 -8.41
CA PHE A 29 10.83 20.28 -9.38
C PHE A 29 11.93 20.34 -10.46
N ASN A 30 11.52 20.43 -11.71
CA ASN A 30 12.39 20.49 -12.87
C ASN A 30 12.86 21.94 -13.13
N LEU A 31 14.13 22.22 -12.89
CA LEU A 31 14.76 23.51 -13.22
C LEU A 31 15.22 23.60 -14.69
N SER A 32 15.22 22.47 -15.40
CA SER A 32 15.62 22.41 -16.81
C SER A 32 14.53 23.00 -17.69
N LYS A 33 14.89 23.55 -18.84
CA LYS A 33 13.95 24.22 -19.75
C LYS A 33 13.03 23.28 -20.56
N GLY A 34 13.01 21.96 -20.27
CA GLY A 34 12.27 20.98 -21.04
C GLY A 34 11.22 20.22 -20.20
N PRO A 35 9.90 20.34 -20.47
CA PRO A 35 8.86 19.62 -19.73
C PRO A 35 8.94 18.11 -19.93
N ASN A 36 9.62 17.65 -20.96
CA ASN A 36 9.78 16.22 -21.24
C ASN A 36 10.66 15.46 -20.24
N LEU A 37 11.27 16.18 -19.27
CA LEU A 37 12.13 15.64 -18.21
C LEU A 37 11.40 15.51 -16.85
N ASP A 38 10.16 15.93 -16.72
CA ASP A 38 9.40 15.91 -15.45
C ASP A 38 9.29 14.51 -14.83
N TRP A 39 9.39 13.46 -15.67
CA TRP A 39 9.46 12.09 -15.19
C TRP A 39 10.67 11.83 -14.27
N ILE A 40 11.77 12.59 -14.38
CA ILE A 40 12.94 12.47 -13.48
C ILE A 40 12.57 12.83 -12.06
N GLY A 41 11.81 13.94 -11.89
CA GLY A 41 11.33 14.38 -10.57
C GLY A 41 10.35 13.40 -9.93
N GLU A 42 9.45 12.82 -10.72
CA GLU A 42 8.54 11.78 -10.25
C GLU A 42 9.30 10.50 -9.90
N SER A 43 10.29 10.08 -10.73
CA SER A 43 11.08 8.87 -10.44
C SER A 43 11.91 9.02 -9.16
N ALA A 44 12.44 10.22 -8.89
CA ALA A 44 13.16 10.47 -7.65
C ALA A 44 12.23 10.33 -6.43
N ALA A 45 11.01 10.85 -6.52
CA ALA A 45 10.03 10.72 -5.46
C ALA A 45 9.63 9.26 -5.22
N GLU A 46 9.38 8.49 -6.27
CA GLU A 46 9.01 7.07 -6.13
C GLU A 46 10.18 6.22 -5.60
N THR A 47 11.40 6.43 -6.10
CA THR A 47 12.59 5.72 -5.57
C THR A 47 12.80 5.99 -4.08
N LEU A 48 12.66 7.25 -3.65
CA LEU A 48 12.77 7.61 -2.23
C LEU A 48 11.66 6.98 -1.41
N ARG A 49 10.40 7.09 -1.85
CA ARG A 49 9.25 6.51 -1.16
C ARG A 49 9.42 5.00 -0.98
N GLU A 50 9.77 4.30 -2.04
CA GLU A 50 9.98 2.85 -2.02
C GLU A 50 11.12 2.44 -1.10
N THR A 51 12.22 3.19 -1.14
CA THR A 51 13.35 2.97 -0.22
C THR A 51 12.92 3.12 1.23
N LEU A 52 12.20 4.20 1.56
CA LEU A 52 11.72 4.43 2.93
C LEU A 52 10.79 3.30 3.39
N ALA A 53 9.86 2.90 2.53
CA ALA A 53 8.90 1.82 2.84
C ALA A 53 9.60 0.47 3.02
N SER A 54 10.54 0.09 2.14
CA SER A 54 11.28 -1.17 2.22
C SER A 54 12.20 -1.26 3.45
N GLU A 55 12.63 -0.11 3.99
CA GLU A 55 13.42 -0.02 5.23
C GLU A 55 12.54 0.21 6.48
N GLY A 56 11.24 -0.03 6.36
CA GLY A 56 10.28 -0.04 7.46
C GLY A 56 9.89 1.35 7.98
N LEU A 57 10.07 2.41 7.17
CA LEU A 57 9.54 3.74 7.45
C LEU A 57 8.17 3.92 6.82
N MET A 58 7.29 4.62 7.52
CA MET A 58 5.97 4.90 7.01
C MET A 58 6.01 6.00 5.94
N ALA A 59 6.01 5.61 4.68
CA ALA A 59 5.96 6.54 3.55
C ALA A 59 4.60 6.49 2.87
N TYR A 60 3.94 7.66 2.76
CA TYR A 60 2.68 7.79 2.01
C TYR A 60 2.88 7.42 0.55
N ASP A 61 1.91 6.71 -0.01
CA ASP A 61 1.96 6.31 -1.40
C ASP A 61 1.66 7.48 -2.37
N ARG A 62 1.81 7.20 -3.65
CA ARG A 62 1.56 8.18 -4.71
C ARG A 62 0.10 8.63 -4.76
N ASP A 63 -0.85 7.73 -4.50
CA ASP A 63 -2.27 8.01 -4.61
C ASP A 63 -2.69 9.02 -3.51
N ASN A 64 -2.15 8.92 -2.28
CA ASN A 64 -2.35 9.91 -1.21
C ASN A 64 -1.86 11.31 -1.64
N ARG A 65 -0.68 11.39 -2.24
CA ARG A 65 -0.10 12.64 -2.74
C ARG A 65 -0.95 13.25 -3.86
N VAL A 66 -1.36 12.45 -4.83
CA VAL A 66 -2.21 12.88 -5.96
C VAL A 66 -3.56 13.40 -5.44
N GLU A 67 -4.16 12.74 -4.47
CA GLU A 67 -5.40 13.19 -3.84
C GLU A 67 -5.21 14.51 -3.07
N ALA A 68 -4.10 14.67 -2.34
CA ALA A 68 -3.78 15.95 -1.69
C ALA A 68 -3.65 17.10 -2.71
N TYR A 69 -2.98 16.86 -3.83
CA TYR A 69 -2.87 17.86 -4.91
C TYR A 69 -4.24 18.24 -5.48
N ARG A 70 -5.10 17.24 -5.70
CA ARG A 70 -6.47 17.45 -6.17
C ARG A 70 -7.29 18.29 -5.19
N ARG A 71 -7.28 17.96 -3.89
CA ARG A 71 -8.00 18.70 -2.83
C ARG A 71 -7.53 20.15 -2.72
N LEU A 72 -6.23 20.38 -2.86
CA LEU A 72 -5.63 21.70 -2.75
C LEU A 72 -5.61 22.46 -4.07
N SER A 73 -6.13 21.90 -5.17
CA SER A 73 -6.10 22.46 -6.53
C SER A 73 -4.67 22.83 -6.98
N ILE A 74 -3.68 22.04 -6.58
CA ILE A 74 -2.27 22.22 -6.97
C ILE A 74 -2.03 21.47 -8.28
N ARG A 75 -1.43 22.15 -9.25
CA ARG A 75 -1.05 21.52 -10.52
C ARG A 75 0.20 20.67 -10.32
N PRO A 76 0.24 19.43 -10.85
CA PRO A 76 1.46 18.63 -10.89
C PRO A 76 2.62 19.42 -11.52
N PHE A 77 3.83 19.21 -11.02
CA PHE A 77 5.08 19.84 -11.52
C PHE A 77 5.11 21.37 -11.47
N SER A 78 4.21 22.03 -10.74
CA SER A 78 4.30 23.47 -10.48
C SER A 78 5.37 23.76 -9.43
N VAL A 79 5.92 24.97 -9.48
CA VAL A 79 6.82 25.48 -8.43
C VAL A 79 6.04 25.52 -7.11
N LEU A 80 6.52 24.78 -6.11
CA LEU A 80 5.94 24.78 -4.78
C LEU A 80 6.65 25.79 -3.89
N THR A 81 5.88 26.67 -3.25
CA THR A 81 6.39 27.48 -2.14
C THR A 81 6.46 26.64 -0.87
N MET A 82 7.23 27.04 0.13
CA MET A 82 7.26 26.40 1.46
C MET A 82 5.83 26.23 2.03
N ALA A 83 5.00 27.27 1.91
CA ALA A 83 3.60 27.19 2.36
C ALA A 83 2.79 26.14 1.61
N SER A 84 3.04 25.92 0.32
CA SER A 84 2.40 24.85 -0.45
C SER A 84 2.88 23.47 0.02
N VAL A 85 4.18 23.29 0.26
CA VAL A 85 4.75 22.03 0.78
C VAL A 85 4.14 21.68 2.14
N VAL A 86 4.06 22.66 3.06
CA VAL A 86 3.41 22.49 4.37
C VAL A 86 1.95 22.06 4.22
N LYS A 87 1.17 22.76 3.38
CA LYS A 87 -0.24 22.43 3.16
C LYS A 87 -0.45 21.02 2.57
N ILE A 88 0.41 20.61 1.65
CA ILE A 88 0.33 19.27 1.05
C ILE A 88 0.59 18.21 2.12
N GLY A 89 1.64 18.38 2.94
CA GLY A 89 1.95 17.45 4.02
C GLY A 89 0.83 17.37 5.06
N GLN A 90 0.27 18.52 5.46
CA GLN A 90 -0.88 18.56 6.38
C GLN A 90 -2.14 17.89 5.81
N ALA A 91 -2.37 17.96 4.50
CA ALA A 91 -3.53 17.37 3.85
C ALA A 91 -3.55 15.83 3.89
N VAL A 92 -2.40 15.19 4.14
CA VAL A 92 -2.24 13.74 4.34
C VAL A 92 -1.79 13.38 5.75
N ASP A 93 -1.75 14.36 6.66
CA ASP A 93 -1.30 14.17 8.05
C ASP A 93 0.13 13.62 8.16
N ALA A 94 1.01 14.02 7.24
CA ALA A 94 2.43 13.68 7.29
C ALA A 94 3.14 14.47 8.40
N GLU A 95 4.13 13.87 9.04
CA GLU A 95 4.99 14.56 10.02
C GLU A 95 6.22 15.17 9.37
N GLN A 96 6.70 14.54 8.30
CA GLN A 96 7.86 15.01 7.54
C GLN A 96 7.58 15.00 6.04
N VAL A 97 8.11 15.98 5.33
CA VAL A 97 8.02 16.06 3.87
C VAL A 97 9.42 16.09 3.26
N ILE A 98 9.65 15.20 2.30
CA ILE A 98 10.84 15.23 1.45
C ILE A 98 10.43 15.87 0.13
N TYR A 99 11.11 16.93 -0.24
CA TYR A 99 10.88 17.67 -1.47
C TYR A 99 12.21 18.10 -2.08
N GLY A 100 12.21 18.48 -3.34
CA GLY A 100 13.48 18.84 -3.96
C GLY A 100 13.33 19.40 -5.36
N GLN A 101 14.46 19.49 -6.03
CA GLN A 101 14.58 19.98 -7.39
C GLN A 101 15.70 19.24 -8.13
N PHE A 102 15.62 19.27 -9.45
CA PHE A 102 16.70 18.76 -10.29
C PHE A 102 16.95 19.67 -11.49
N GLU A 103 18.16 19.62 -12.01
CA GLU A 103 18.58 20.32 -13.22
C GLU A 103 19.38 19.38 -14.12
N VAL A 104 18.98 19.28 -15.39
CA VAL A 104 19.76 18.62 -16.43
C VAL A 104 20.49 19.70 -17.26
N LYS A 105 21.81 19.68 -17.22
CA LYS A 105 22.67 20.52 -18.04
C LYS A 105 23.08 19.73 -19.28
N PRO A 106 22.75 20.21 -20.49
CA PRO A 106 23.11 19.50 -21.70
C PRO A 106 24.64 19.35 -21.81
N SER A 107 25.10 18.28 -22.48
CA SER A 107 26.51 18.10 -22.75
C SER A 107 27.04 19.26 -23.58
N SER A 108 28.20 19.79 -23.21
CA SER A 108 28.87 20.85 -23.93
C SER A 108 29.47 20.44 -25.29
N SER A 109 29.58 19.12 -25.52
CA SER A 109 30.10 18.56 -26.78
C SER A 109 28.97 17.94 -27.62
N PRO A 110 28.72 18.43 -28.85
CA PRO A 110 27.73 17.83 -29.77
C PRO A 110 28.04 16.38 -30.16
N ALA A 111 29.29 15.95 -30.02
CA ALA A 111 29.76 14.58 -30.32
C ALA A 111 29.57 13.64 -29.13
N SER A 112 29.18 14.13 -27.96
CA SER A 112 28.95 13.30 -26.77
C SER A 112 27.67 12.49 -26.91
N LYS A 113 27.75 11.18 -26.65
CA LYS A 113 26.58 10.32 -26.54
C LYS A 113 25.83 10.52 -25.19
N SER A 114 26.37 11.34 -24.28
CA SER A 114 25.76 11.62 -22.98
C SER A 114 24.55 12.54 -23.12
N ARG A 115 23.47 12.21 -22.40
CA ARG A 115 22.26 13.06 -22.29
C ARG A 115 22.49 14.33 -21.47
N GLY A 116 23.68 14.48 -20.87
CA GLY A 116 24.07 15.62 -20.05
C GLY A 116 24.37 15.26 -18.60
N SER A 117 24.64 16.27 -17.80
CA SER A 117 24.90 16.18 -16.37
C SER A 117 23.62 16.50 -15.60
N LEU A 118 23.31 15.68 -14.62
CA LEU A 118 22.14 15.80 -13.73
C LEU A 118 22.61 16.25 -12.34
N VAL A 119 21.96 17.28 -11.80
CA VAL A 119 22.08 17.69 -10.40
C VAL A 119 20.75 17.44 -9.74
N ILE A 120 20.72 16.72 -8.62
CA ILE A 120 19.50 16.46 -7.83
C ILE A 120 19.74 16.98 -6.42
N THR A 121 18.82 17.80 -5.92
CA THR A 121 18.83 18.33 -4.55
C THR A 121 17.55 17.94 -3.84
N ALA A 122 17.68 17.33 -2.66
CA ALA A 122 16.57 17.00 -1.78
C ALA A 122 16.66 17.77 -0.47
N ARG A 123 15.52 18.09 0.13
CA ARG A 123 15.38 18.72 1.44
C ARG A 123 14.36 17.95 2.27
N LEU A 124 14.62 17.88 3.56
CA LEU A 124 13.71 17.36 4.56
C LEU A 124 13.04 18.53 5.30
N LEU A 125 11.73 18.47 5.47
CA LEU A 125 10.95 19.45 6.23
C LEU A 125 10.21 18.75 7.37
N ASP A 126 10.51 19.14 8.60
CA ASP A 126 9.75 18.78 9.80
C ASP A 126 8.50 19.67 9.88
N LEU A 127 7.31 19.06 9.71
CA LEU A 127 6.04 19.80 9.74
C LEU A 127 5.59 20.16 11.15
N LYS A 128 6.01 19.41 12.16
CA LYS A 128 5.67 19.68 13.56
C LYS A 128 6.29 20.99 14.05
N HIS A 129 7.51 21.27 13.62
CA HIS A 129 8.24 22.46 14.02
C HIS A 129 8.36 23.49 12.89
N ILE A 130 7.87 23.18 11.69
CA ILE A 130 8.02 23.96 10.43
C ILE A 130 9.50 24.35 10.25
N LYS A 131 10.37 23.35 10.37
CA LYS A 131 11.82 23.52 10.35
C LYS A 131 12.44 22.79 9.18
N ASP A 132 13.22 23.51 8.36
CA ASP A 132 14.07 22.90 7.35
C ASP A 132 15.14 22.03 8.02
N GLY A 133 15.22 20.80 7.54
CA GLY A 133 16.25 19.84 7.89
C GLY A 133 17.46 19.94 6.95
N PRO A 134 18.28 18.89 6.89
CA PRO A 134 19.44 18.84 6.03
C PRO A 134 19.08 18.88 4.53
N GLU A 135 20.01 19.39 3.75
CA GLU A 135 19.97 19.33 2.29
C GLU A 135 20.92 18.24 1.79
N PHE A 136 20.48 17.47 0.82
CA PHE A 136 21.21 16.38 0.19
C PHE A 136 21.39 16.65 -1.29
N ASN A 137 22.59 16.44 -1.81
CA ASN A 137 22.93 16.76 -3.20
C ASN A 137 23.66 15.60 -3.88
N GLU A 138 23.24 15.26 -5.09
CA GLU A 138 23.90 14.30 -5.97
C GLU A 138 24.14 14.91 -7.36
N VAL A 139 25.31 14.64 -7.93
CA VAL A 139 25.71 15.11 -9.25
C VAL A 139 26.33 13.99 -10.05
N GLY A 140 25.93 13.84 -11.31
CA GLY A 140 26.47 12.79 -12.21
C GLY A 140 25.87 12.86 -13.60
N ALA A 141 26.13 11.86 -14.43
CA ALA A 141 25.52 11.76 -15.76
C ALA A 141 24.04 11.34 -15.64
N VAL A 142 23.20 11.78 -16.60
CA VAL A 142 21.78 11.34 -16.66
C VAL A 142 21.68 9.83 -16.79
N GLU A 143 22.64 9.21 -17.46
CA GLU A 143 22.74 7.75 -17.62
C GLU A 143 22.92 7.00 -16.30
N ASP A 144 23.44 7.69 -15.25
CA ASP A 144 23.63 7.14 -13.90
C ASP A 144 22.47 7.47 -12.96
N LEU A 145 21.31 7.90 -13.48
CA LEU A 145 20.15 8.35 -12.72
C LEU A 145 19.79 7.39 -11.56
N ALA A 146 19.71 6.09 -11.83
CA ALA A 146 19.36 5.10 -10.79
C ALA A 146 20.38 5.09 -9.63
N ALA A 147 21.68 5.19 -9.96
CA ALA A 147 22.72 5.24 -8.95
C ALA A 147 22.72 6.55 -8.16
N LEU A 148 22.41 7.67 -8.82
CA LEU A 148 22.25 8.99 -8.17
C LEU A 148 21.07 8.98 -7.21
N GLN A 149 19.92 8.50 -7.65
CA GLN A 149 18.73 8.39 -6.81
C GLN A 149 18.95 7.43 -5.64
N GLY A 150 19.62 6.29 -5.87
CA GLY A 150 19.96 5.34 -4.82
C GLY A 150 20.89 5.93 -3.75
N ARG A 151 21.94 6.68 -4.15
CA ARG A 151 22.81 7.38 -3.18
C ARG A 151 22.05 8.45 -2.40
N LEU A 152 21.23 9.23 -3.08
CA LEU A 152 20.37 10.23 -2.43
C LEU A 152 19.45 9.59 -1.38
N ALA A 153 18.81 8.47 -1.73
CA ALA A 153 17.96 7.71 -0.84
C ALA A 153 18.73 7.18 0.38
N TRP A 154 19.93 6.64 0.17
CA TRP A 154 20.79 6.19 1.26
C TRP A 154 21.21 7.32 2.21
N GLN A 155 21.59 8.49 1.69
CA GLN A 155 21.94 9.66 2.51
C GLN A 155 20.77 10.11 3.38
N ILE A 156 19.57 10.18 2.81
CA ILE A 156 18.35 10.54 3.52
C ILE A 156 18.04 9.49 4.60
N LEU A 157 18.02 8.21 4.24
CA LEU A 157 17.79 7.12 5.20
C LEU A 157 18.78 7.16 6.37
N ARG A 158 20.06 7.37 6.09
CA ARG A 158 21.09 7.51 7.12
C ARG A 158 20.84 8.72 8.05
N SER A 159 20.31 9.81 7.52
CA SER A 159 19.93 10.98 8.33
C SER A 159 18.73 10.70 9.22
N LEU A 160 17.76 9.90 8.73
CA LEU A 160 16.54 9.54 9.47
C LEU A 160 16.78 8.45 10.52
N LYS A 161 17.69 7.51 10.26
CA LYS A 161 18.03 6.37 11.13
C LYS A 161 19.56 6.29 11.38
N PRO A 162 20.17 7.24 12.09
CA PRO A 162 21.63 7.30 12.21
C PRO A 162 22.26 6.10 12.93
N GLY A 163 21.50 5.43 13.82
CA GLY A 163 22.00 4.30 14.62
C GLY A 163 21.92 2.93 13.94
N THR A 164 21.12 2.80 12.88
CA THR A 164 20.84 1.52 12.21
C THR A 164 21.12 1.56 10.70
N ALA A 165 21.68 2.66 10.21
CA ALA A 165 21.91 2.83 8.79
C ALA A 165 22.94 1.83 8.27
N LEU A 166 22.54 1.11 7.21
CA LEU A 166 23.42 0.24 6.43
C LEU A 166 24.59 1.03 5.84
N SER A 167 25.72 0.38 5.65
CA SER A 167 26.76 0.94 4.81
C SER A 167 26.23 1.14 3.38
N GLU A 168 26.82 2.06 2.63
CA GLU A 168 26.38 2.30 1.24
C GLU A 168 26.49 1.03 0.37
N ALA A 169 27.47 0.18 0.63
CA ALA A 169 27.66 -1.07 -0.09
C ALA A 169 26.54 -2.09 0.20
N GLU A 170 26.16 -2.24 1.47
CA GLU A 170 25.05 -3.12 1.89
C GLU A 170 23.71 -2.60 1.36
N PHE A 171 23.50 -1.28 1.44
CA PHE A 171 22.31 -0.64 0.89
C PHE A 171 22.19 -0.89 -0.61
N ARG A 172 23.27 -0.69 -1.36
CA ARG A 172 23.33 -0.92 -2.82
C ARG A 172 23.11 -2.39 -3.20
N ALA A 173 23.54 -3.33 -2.34
CA ALA A 173 23.29 -4.75 -2.55
C ALA A 173 21.80 -5.11 -2.36
N ARG A 174 21.09 -4.44 -1.45
CA ARG A 174 19.64 -4.62 -1.25
C ARG A 174 18.80 -3.91 -2.29
N HIS A 175 19.28 -2.77 -2.81
CA HIS A 175 18.58 -1.92 -3.79
C HIS A 175 19.40 -1.84 -5.08
N PRO A 176 19.44 -2.91 -5.90
CA PRO A 176 20.21 -2.93 -7.14
C PRO A 176 19.68 -1.88 -8.12
N ALA A 177 20.63 -1.24 -8.82
CA ALA A 177 20.29 -0.20 -9.78
C ALA A 177 19.49 -0.76 -10.96
N VAL A 178 18.35 -0.15 -11.25
CA VAL A 178 17.47 -0.45 -12.38
C VAL A 178 17.97 0.31 -13.62
N ARG A 179 17.76 -0.24 -14.81
CA ARG A 179 18.10 0.45 -16.07
C ARG A 179 17.30 1.73 -16.23
N VAL A 180 17.97 2.84 -16.54
CA VAL A 180 17.35 4.18 -16.66
C VAL A 180 16.17 4.19 -17.63
N ASN A 181 16.29 3.50 -18.77
CA ASN A 181 15.20 3.42 -19.73
C ASN A 181 13.97 2.65 -19.18
N ALA A 182 14.16 1.70 -18.26
CA ALA A 182 13.05 1.03 -17.58
C ALA A 182 12.38 1.96 -16.56
N ILE A 183 13.18 2.71 -15.79
CA ILE A 183 12.67 3.75 -14.88
C ILE A 183 11.88 4.81 -15.65
N GLU A 184 12.40 5.30 -16.78
CA GLU A 184 11.72 6.28 -17.63
C GLU A 184 10.34 5.76 -18.08
N ASN A 185 10.27 4.52 -18.61
CA ASN A 185 9.01 3.96 -19.06
C ASN A 185 8.02 3.72 -17.90
N TYR A 186 8.51 3.21 -16.77
CA TYR A 186 7.68 3.04 -15.57
C TYR A 186 7.08 4.37 -15.12
N THR A 187 7.92 5.38 -14.93
CA THR A 187 7.48 6.69 -14.43
C THR A 187 6.55 7.39 -15.40
N ARG A 188 6.83 7.33 -16.73
CA ARG A 188 5.91 7.83 -17.75
C ARG A 188 4.58 7.07 -17.73
N GLY A 189 4.59 5.77 -17.40
CA GLY A 189 3.39 4.98 -17.18
C GLY A 189 2.57 5.47 -15.98
N LEU A 190 3.23 5.82 -14.86
CA LEU A 190 2.57 6.43 -13.70
C LEU A 190 1.93 7.79 -14.02
N LEU A 191 2.52 8.54 -14.94
CA LEU A 191 2.05 9.87 -15.37
C LEU A 191 1.01 9.81 -16.49
N ALA A 192 0.87 8.67 -17.16
CA ALA A 192 -0.09 8.50 -18.25
C ALA A 192 -1.54 8.53 -17.72
N THR A 193 -2.43 9.19 -18.46
CA THR A 193 -3.83 9.39 -18.07
C THR A 193 -4.76 8.29 -18.53
N ASN A 194 -4.37 7.52 -19.55
CA ASN A 194 -5.17 6.44 -20.08
C ASN A 194 -4.54 5.06 -19.80
N SER A 195 -5.38 4.05 -19.63
CA SER A 195 -4.97 2.70 -19.24
C SER A 195 -4.21 1.93 -20.33
N GLU A 196 -4.32 2.32 -21.59
CA GLU A 196 -3.62 1.65 -22.71
C GLU A 196 -2.16 2.09 -22.74
N ASP A 197 -1.90 3.40 -22.61
CA ASP A 197 -0.55 3.91 -22.49
C ASP A 197 0.12 3.41 -21.20
N GLN A 198 -0.59 3.37 -20.08
CA GLN A 198 -0.08 2.77 -18.83
C GLN A 198 0.37 1.33 -19.08
N HIS A 199 -0.51 0.50 -19.64
CA HIS A 199 -0.19 -0.91 -19.92
C HIS A 199 1.01 -1.05 -20.85
N ARG A 200 1.06 -0.28 -21.93
CA ARG A 200 2.18 -0.30 -22.90
C ARG A 200 3.50 0.10 -22.24
N LEU A 201 3.50 1.18 -21.47
CA LEU A 201 4.71 1.71 -20.84
C LEU A 201 5.22 0.80 -19.70
N PHE A 202 4.34 0.27 -18.85
CA PHE A 202 4.75 -0.70 -17.82
C PHE A 202 5.26 -2.00 -18.44
N THR A 203 4.63 -2.49 -19.50
CA THR A 203 5.11 -3.68 -20.24
C THR A 203 6.49 -3.42 -20.83
N GLN A 204 6.73 -2.23 -21.37
CA GLN A 204 8.05 -1.86 -21.91
C GLN A 204 9.08 -1.77 -20.79
N ALA A 205 8.74 -1.24 -19.60
CA ALA A 205 9.63 -1.20 -18.46
C ALA A 205 10.11 -2.60 -18.05
N VAL A 206 9.18 -3.56 -17.91
CA VAL A 206 9.52 -4.96 -17.60
C VAL A 206 10.40 -5.60 -18.68
N ARG A 207 10.16 -5.31 -19.96
CA ARG A 207 11.00 -5.84 -21.06
C ARG A 207 12.42 -5.29 -21.03
N LEU A 208 12.57 -4.01 -20.64
CA LEU A 208 13.89 -3.36 -20.54
C LEU A 208 14.67 -3.85 -19.33
N ASP A 209 14.00 -4.09 -18.21
CA ASP A 209 14.62 -4.64 -17.00
C ASP A 209 13.65 -5.64 -16.32
N PRO A 210 13.84 -6.95 -16.55
CA PRO A 210 12.99 -7.99 -15.97
C PRO A 210 13.07 -8.10 -14.43
N HIS A 211 14.11 -7.51 -13.80
CA HIS A 211 14.25 -7.50 -12.35
C HIS A 211 13.52 -6.32 -11.68
N TYR A 212 13.02 -5.39 -12.48
CA TYR A 212 12.26 -4.25 -12.01
C TYR A 212 10.81 -4.67 -11.69
N SER A 213 10.50 -4.90 -10.42
CA SER A 213 9.21 -5.50 -10.00
C SER A 213 8.05 -4.51 -9.93
N GLN A 214 8.29 -3.22 -9.67
CA GLN A 214 7.23 -2.21 -9.53
C GLN A 214 6.28 -2.13 -10.74
N PRO A 215 6.75 -2.19 -12.00
CA PRO A 215 5.83 -2.25 -13.14
C PRO A 215 4.93 -3.49 -13.15
N CYS A 216 5.39 -4.62 -12.57
CA CYS A 216 4.57 -5.83 -12.46
C CYS A 216 3.37 -5.60 -11.53
N PHE A 217 3.57 -4.93 -10.40
CA PHE A 217 2.49 -4.55 -9.50
C PHE A 217 1.45 -3.66 -10.21
N GLN A 218 1.90 -2.64 -10.94
CA GLN A 218 1.01 -1.74 -11.69
C GLN A 218 0.24 -2.47 -12.81
N LEU A 219 0.88 -3.39 -13.53
CA LEU A 219 0.22 -4.23 -14.53
C LEU A 219 -0.85 -5.12 -13.89
N GLY A 220 -0.53 -5.74 -12.75
CA GLY A 220 -1.50 -6.49 -11.95
C GLY A 220 -2.71 -5.64 -11.57
N ARG A 221 -2.51 -4.44 -11.05
CA ARG A 221 -3.60 -3.50 -10.68
C ARG A 221 -4.45 -3.08 -11.90
N LEU A 222 -3.85 -2.82 -13.04
CA LEU A 222 -4.57 -2.47 -14.28
C LEU A 222 -5.49 -3.59 -14.73
N LEU A 223 -4.97 -4.82 -14.76
CA LEU A 223 -5.72 -5.99 -15.20
C LEU A 223 -6.79 -6.39 -14.18
N TRP A 224 -6.51 -6.22 -12.89
CA TRP A 224 -7.49 -6.37 -11.80
C TRP A 224 -8.70 -5.45 -12.02
N LYS A 225 -8.47 -4.17 -12.29
CA LYS A 225 -9.55 -3.21 -12.58
C LYS A 225 -10.38 -3.60 -13.81
N ARG A 226 -9.78 -4.30 -14.78
CA ARG A 226 -10.46 -4.85 -15.97
C ARG A 226 -11.13 -6.20 -15.70
N LYS A 227 -11.02 -6.74 -14.46
CA LYS A 227 -11.51 -8.08 -14.07
C LYS A 227 -10.83 -9.23 -14.83
N GLU A 228 -9.66 -8.99 -15.39
CA GLU A 228 -8.81 -9.99 -16.06
C GLU A 228 -7.97 -10.75 -15.00
N TYR A 229 -8.66 -11.43 -14.07
CA TYR A 229 -8.08 -11.95 -12.84
C TYR A 229 -6.90 -12.90 -13.04
N LYS A 230 -6.99 -13.80 -14.02
CA LYS A 230 -5.88 -14.73 -14.31
C LYS A 230 -4.61 -13.98 -14.69
N LEU A 231 -4.70 -13.06 -15.64
CA LEU A 231 -3.56 -12.26 -16.08
C LEU A 231 -3.06 -11.32 -14.99
N ALA A 232 -3.96 -10.75 -14.18
CA ALA A 232 -3.58 -9.93 -13.03
C ALA A 232 -2.76 -10.75 -12.02
N GLY A 233 -3.19 -11.95 -11.68
CA GLY A 233 -2.48 -12.87 -10.80
C GLY A 233 -1.08 -13.22 -11.30
N ASP A 234 -0.92 -13.47 -12.62
CA ASP A 234 0.37 -13.75 -13.23
C ASP A 234 1.36 -12.58 -13.11
N TRP A 235 0.88 -11.34 -13.05
CA TRP A 235 1.70 -10.17 -12.83
C TRP A 235 1.99 -9.93 -11.35
N PHE A 236 1.00 -10.07 -10.45
CA PHE A 236 1.23 -9.93 -9.01
C PHE A 236 2.25 -10.96 -8.50
N GLN A 237 2.26 -12.17 -9.04
CA GLN A 237 3.21 -13.22 -8.68
C GLN A 237 4.69 -12.86 -9.01
N LYS A 238 4.91 -11.92 -9.94
CA LYS A 238 6.25 -11.45 -10.33
C LYS A 238 6.80 -10.33 -9.44
N VAL A 239 6.01 -9.83 -8.51
CA VAL A 239 6.47 -8.79 -7.58
C VAL A 239 7.48 -9.39 -6.62
N ALA A 240 8.67 -8.79 -6.52
CA ALA A 240 9.76 -9.29 -5.69
C ALA A 240 9.45 -9.14 -4.19
N THR A 241 9.96 -10.05 -3.37
CA THR A 241 9.79 -10.01 -1.91
C THR A 241 10.40 -8.79 -1.24
N SER A 242 11.36 -8.14 -1.90
CA SER A 242 11.97 -6.89 -1.46
C SER A 242 11.20 -5.64 -1.88
N ASP A 243 10.14 -5.79 -2.68
CA ASP A 243 9.31 -4.67 -3.11
C ASP A 243 8.40 -4.20 -1.99
N GLY A 244 8.26 -2.89 -1.80
CA GLY A 244 7.38 -2.33 -0.78
C GLY A 244 5.89 -2.69 -0.94
N HIS A 245 5.47 -3.08 -2.14
CA HIS A 245 4.11 -3.57 -2.43
C HIS A 245 3.97 -5.09 -2.41
N TYR A 246 4.98 -5.82 -1.91
CA TYR A 246 4.96 -7.29 -1.98
C TYR A 246 3.73 -7.90 -1.28
N HIS A 247 3.43 -7.48 -0.05
CA HIS A 247 2.30 -8.04 0.70
C HIS A 247 0.96 -7.68 0.05
N GLU A 248 0.83 -6.46 -0.46
CA GLU A 248 -0.35 -6.03 -1.22
C GLU A 248 -0.49 -6.85 -2.52
N ALA A 249 0.61 -7.09 -3.23
CA ALA A 249 0.61 -7.93 -4.43
C ALA A 249 0.16 -9.37 -4.12
N VAL A 250 0.63 -9.95 -3.02
CA VAL A 250 0.22 -11.30 -2.58
C VAL A 250 -1.25 -11.32 -2.14
N PHE A 251 -1.75 -10.26 -1.51
CA PHE A 251 -3.17 -10.12 -1.18
C PHE A 251 -4.04 -10.10 -2.45
N PHE A 252 -3.69 -9.28 -3.45
CA PHE A 252 -4.39 -9.25 -4.73
C PHE A 252 -4.22 -10.54 -5.54
N LEU A 253 -3.07 -11.24 -5.44
CA LEU A 253 -2.90 -12.58 -5.99
C LEU A 253 -3.92 -13.54 -5.40
N GLY A 254 -4.11 -13.53 -4.08
CA GLY A 254 -5.13 -14.32 -3.39
C GLY A 254 -6.54 -14.03 -3.89
N LEU A 255 -6.89 -12.76 -4.09
CA LEU A 255 -8.17 -12.37 -4.68
C LEU A 255 -8.31 -12.88 -6.12
N CYS A 256 -7.27 -12.74 -6.94
CA CYS A 256 -7.27 -13.27 -8.31
C CYS A 256 -7.50 -14.78 -8.33
N ARG A 257 -6.80 -15.54 -7.50
CA ARG A 257 -6.96 -16.99 -7.37
C ARG A 257 -8.36 -17.39 -6.89
N TYR A 258 -8.92 -16.62 -5.95
CA TYR A 258 -10.30 -16.84 -5.52
C TYR A 258 -11.30 -16.67 -6.68
N TYR A 259 -11.18 -15.58 -7.46
CA TYR A 259 -12.08 -15.31 -8.59
C TYR A 259 -11.88 -16.26 -9.78
N THR A 260 -10.72 -16.93 -9.88
CA THR A 260 -10.48 -18.00 -10.87
C THR A 260 -10.87 -19.39 -10.38
N GLY A 261 -11.31 -19.53 -9.11
CA GLY A 261 -11.71 -20.80 -8.52
C GLY A 261 -10.56 -21.60 -7.89
N ASP A 262 -9.34 -21.05 -7.88
CA ASP A 262 -8.14 -21.70 -7.31
C ASP A 262 -8.08 -21.44 -5.81
N PHE A 263 -9.08 -21.94 -5.05
CA PHE A 263 -9.26 -21.63 -3.63
C PHE A 263 -8.09 -22.07 -2.74
N ALA A 264 -7.40 -23.14 -3.09
CA ALA A 264 -6.21 -23.58 -2.35
C ALA A 264 -5.04 -22.59 -2.47
N GLU A 265 -4.79 -22.07 -3.68
CA GLU A 265 -3.76 -21.06 -3.90
C GLU A 265 -4.17 -19.70 -3.28
N ALA A 266 -5.46 -19.34 -3.34
CA ALA A 266 -6.00 -18.17 -2.66
C ALA A 266 -5.75 -18.24 -1.15
N GLN A 267 -6.04 -19.39 -0.53
CA GLN A 267 -5.79 -19.64 0.89
C GLN A 267 -4.30 -19.46 1.24
N GLN A 268 -3.40 -20.06 0.47
CA GLN A 268 -1.95 -19.93 0.70
C GLN A 268 -1.49 -18.48 0.65
N ALA A 269 -1.97 -17.72 -0.34
CA ALA A 269 -1.66 -16.31 -0.48
C ALA A 269 -2.13 -15.49 0.73
N PHE A 270 -3.42 -15.58 1.09
CA PHE A 270 -3.95 -14.86 2.26
C PHE A 270 -3.30 -15.31 3.57
N GLN A 271 -3.01 -16.59 3.75
CA GLN A 271 -2.34 -17.08 4.94
C GLN A 271 -0.92 -16.56 5.07
N SER A 272 -0.18 -16.41 3.96
CA SER A 272 1.18 -15.84 3.97
C SER A 272 1.16 -14.37 4.40
N VAL A 273 0.18 -13.60 3.92
CA VAL A 273 0.00 -12.19 4.32
C VAL A 273 -0.43 -12.10 5.79
N ALA A 274 -1.42 -12.89 6.23
CA ALA A 274 -1.94 -12.86 7.60
C ALA A 274 -0.88 -13.12 8.69
N ARG A 275 0.19 -13.84 8.37
CA ARG A 275 1.31 -14.09 9.30
C ARG A 275 2.15 -12.85 9.60
N ILE A 276 2.17 -11.89 8.70
CA ILE A 276 3.02 -10.69 8.78
C ILE A 276 2.17 -9.46 9.04
N VAL A 277 1.06 -9.34 8.32
CA VAL A 277 0.11 -8.22 8.36
C VAL A 277 -1.29 -8.78 8.68
N PRO A 278 -1.61 -9.01 9.95
CA PRO A 278 -2.86 -9.68 10.39
C PRO A 278 -4.05 -8.71 10.37
N LEU A 279 -4.43 -8.22 9.18
CA LEU A 279 -5.57 -7.34 8.97
C LEU A 279 -6.90 -8.10 8.92
N SER A 280 -7.99 -7.43 9.33
CA SER A 280 -9.34 -8.00 9.31
C SER A 280 -9.77 -8.43 7.90
N GLU A 281 -9.49 -7.62 6.88
CA GLU A 281 -9.76 -7.95 5.49
C GLU A 281 -8.99 -9.18 5.00
N VAL A 282 -7.77 -9.40 5.49
CA VAL A 282 -6.97 -10.58 5.15
C VAL A 282 -7.57 -11.83 5.78
N TYR A 283 -7.95 -11.78 7.08
CA TYR A 283 -8.63 -12.89 7.74
C TYR A 283 -9.99 -13.19 7.11
N ASN A 284 -10.76 -12.17 6.74
CA ASN A 284 -12.02 -12.35 6.04
C ASN A 284 -11.83 -13.12 4.73
N ASN A 285 -10.86 -12.71 3.91
CA ASN A 285 -10.62 -13.33 2.61
C ASN A 285 -10.02 -14.74 2.75
N LEU A 286 -9.18 -14.97 3.78
CA LEU A 286 -8.70 -16.29 4.13
C LEU A 286 -9.88 -17.23 4.51
N GLY A 287 -10.77 -16.75 5.38
CA GLY A 287 -12.00 -17.47 5.74
C GLY A 287 -12.87 -17.78 4.54
N ALA A 288 -13.00 -16.84 3.60
CA ALA A 288 -13.77 -17.03 2.36
C ALA A 288 -13.16 -18.13 1.47
N ALA A 289 -11.83 -18.14 1.28
CA ALA A 289 -11.16 -19.20 0.53
C ALA A 289 -11.31 -20.58 1.19
N GLN A 290 -11.19 -20.64 2.52
CA GLN A 290 -11.39 -21.87 3.31
C GLN A 290 -12.84 -22.35 3.26
N SER A 291 -13.82 -21.45 3.36
CA SER A 291 -15.24 -21.77 3.25
C SER A 291 -15.60 -22.37 1.89
N ARG A 292 -14.99 -21.86 0.80
CA ARG A 292 -15.12 -22.44 -0.55
C ARG A 292 -14.47 -23.82 -0.67
N ALA A 293 -13.43 -24.08 0.09
CA ALA A 293 -12.75 -25.36 0.19
C ALA A 293 -13.38 -26.31 1.26
N ASN A 294 -14.50 -25.91 1.89
CA ASN A 294 -15.20 -26.64 2.95
C ASN A 294 -14.30 -26.98 4.16
N GLN A 295 -13.40 -26.09 4.53
CA GLN A 295 -12.51 -26.25 5.69
C GLN A 295 -13.16 -25.67 6.96
N ALA A 296 -13.00 -26.36 8.08
CA ALA A 296 -13.64 -26.00 9.36
C ALA A 296 -13.11 -24.68 9.96
N GLU A 297 -11.87 -24.32 9.65
CA GLU A 297 -11.18 -23.13 10.16
C GLU A 297 -11.74 -21.81 9.59
N SER A 298 -12.60 -21.87 8.57
CA SER A 298 -13.21 -20.71 7.94
C SER A 298 -13.92 -19.80 8.94
N LEU A 299 -14.73 -20.38 9.83
CA LEU A 299 -15.49 -19.63 10.84
C LEU A 299 -14.57 -18.87 11.81
N ASP A 300 -13.47 -19.47 12.23
CA ASP A 300 -12.53 -18.84 13.16
C ASP A 300 -11.83 -17.63 12.52
N ASN A 301 -11.50 -17.72 11.23
CA ASN A 301 -10.92 -16.57 10.51
C ASN A 301 -11.96 -15.48 10.26
N PHE A 302 -13.21 -15.78 9.95
CA PHE A 302 -14.27 -14.79 9.89
C PHE A 302 -14.52 -14.10 11.24
N ARG A 303 -14.45 -14.84 12.36
CA ARG A 303 -14.55 -14.24 13.70
C ARG A 303 -13.40 -13.30 14.00
N LYS A 304 -12.14 -13.66 13.66
CA LYS A 304 -10.99 -12.75 13.80
C LYS A 304 -11.18 -11.45 13.00
N ALA A 305 -11.77 -11.54 11.80
CA ALA A 305 -12.08 -10.34 11.04
C ALA A 305 -13.14 -9.48 11.74
N LEU A 306 -14.18 -10.09 12.27
CA LEU A 306 -15.26 -9.42 12.99
C LEU A 306 -14.79 -8.83 14.34
N GLU A 307 -13.82 -9.45 15.03
CA GLU A 307 -13.19 -8.91 16.24
C GLU A 307 -12.46 -7.60 15.97
N GLY A 308 -11.88 -7.43 14.78
CA GLY A 308 -11.21 -6.19 14.38
C GLY A 308 -12.17 -5.04 14.05
N ASP A 309 -13.33 -5.35 13.44
CA ASP A 309 -14.43 -4.41 13.22
C ASP A 309 -15.79 -5.13 13.34
N GLY A 310 -16.34 -5.10 14.55
CA GLY A 310 -17.63 -5.72 14.86
C GLY A 310 -18.82 -5.10 14.14
N SER A 311 -18.65 -3.92 13.51
CA SER A 311 -19.70 -3.22 12.80
C SER A 311 -19.71 -3.48 11.28
N ASP A 312 -18.68 -4.09 10.73
CA ASP A 312 -18.57 -4.32 9.29
C ASP A 312 -19.57 -5.38 8.81
N ALA A 313 -20.47 -4.99 7.92
CA ALA A 313 -21.53 -5.86 7.39
C ALA A 313 -20.99 -7.04 6.57
N VAL A 314 -19.81 -6.91 5.96
CA VAL A 314 -19.15 -8.00 5.21
C VAL A 314 -18.72 -9.10 6.17
N TYR A 315 -18.08 -8.74 7.28
CA TYR A 315 -17.62 -9.70 8.28
C TYR A 315 -18.78 -10.38 8.99
N GLN A 316 -19.81 -9.61 9.39
CA GLN A 316 -21.04 -10.16 9.97
C GLN A 316 -21.73 -11.14 9.01
N PHE A 317 -21.84 -10.77 7.73
CA PHE A 317 -22.42 -11.63 6.71
C PHE A 317 -21.69 -12.97 6.60
N ASN A 318 -20.37 -12.95 6.52
CA ASN A 318 -19.58 -14.17 6.35
C ASN A 318 -19.62 -15.07 7.59
N VAL A 319 -19.62 -14.49 8.81
CA VAL A 319 -19.86 -15.24 10.05
C VAL A 319 -21.25 -15.89 10.02
N GLY A 320 -22.30 -15.13 9.70
CA GLY A 320 -23.67 -15.62 9.59
C GLY A 320 -23.81 -16.73 8.53
N TYR A 321 -23.19 -16.53 7.37
CA TYR A 321 -23.21 -17.50 6.27
C TYR A 321 -22.54 -18.83 6.65
N GLU A 322 -21.39 -18.78 7.32
CA GLU A 322 -20.70 -20.00 7.74
C GLU A 322 -21.44 -20.71 8.89
N LEU A 323 -22.04 -19.97 9.83
CA LEU A 323 -22.90 -20.53 10.86
C LEU A 323 -24.15 -21.19 10.25
N TRP A 324 -24.76 -20.58 9.23
CA TRP A 324 -25.89 -21.17 8.50
C TRP A 324 -25.48 -22.47 7.78
N LYS A 325 -24.32 -22.52 7.13
CA LYS A 325 -23.77 -23.75 6.53
C LYS A 325 -23.57 -24.87 7.56
N GLN A 326 -23.26 -24.52 8.82
CA GLN A 326 -23.12 -25.42 9.95
C GLN A 326 -24.45 -25.71 10.66
N GLU A 327 -25.59 -25.30 10.10
CA GLU A 327 -26.94 -25.49 10.64
C GLU A 327 -27.15 -24.84 12.04
N LYS A 328 -26.30 -23.88 12.42
CA LYS A 328 -26.43 -23.07 13.65
C LYS A 328 -27.37 -21.89 13.39
N PHE A 329 -28.64 -22.20 13.08
CA PHE A 329 -29.60 -21.26 12.54
C PHE A 329 -29.86 -20.05 13.43
N GLU A 330 -30.00 -20.22 14.74
CA GLU A 330 -30.26 -19.12 15.69
C GLU A 330 -29.08 -18.11 15.69
N ALA A 331 -27.86 -18.62 15.81
CA ALA A 331 -26.66 -17.79 15.80
C ALA A 331 -26.44 -17.10 14.44
N ALA A 332 -26.76 -17.77 13.33
CA ALA A 332 -26.72 -17.19 11.99
C ALA A 332 -27.76 -16.08 11.82
N ALA A 333 -29.00 -16.31 12.26
CA ALA A 333 -30.08 -15.33 12.20
C ALA A 333 -29.74 -14.04 12.95
N ALA A 334 -29.09 -14.14 14.11
CA ALA A 334 -28.64 -12.97 14.87
C ALA A 334 -27.67 -12.07 14.05
N GLN A 335 -26.77 -12.67 13.24
CA GLN A 335 -25.88 -11.91 12.39
C GLN A 335 -26.63 -11.21 11.24
N PHE A 336 -27.58 -11.90 10.60
CA PHE A 336 -28.36 -11.33 9.51
C PHE A 336 -29.34 -10.26 10.00
N HIS A 337 -29.93 -10.38 11.19
CA HIS A 337 -30.69 -9.30 11.81
C HIS A 337 -29.87 -8.04 12.01
N ALA A 338 -28.67 -8.16 12.57
CA ALA A 338 -27.79 -7.01 12.79
C ALA A 338 -27.40 -6.28 11.48
N ILE A 339 -27.35 -7.00 10.36
CA ILE A 339 -27.15 -6.41 9.04
C ILE A 339 -28.40 -5.67 8.58
N LEU A 340 -29.56 -6.34 8.63
CA LEU A 340 -30.84 -5.81 8.13
C LEU A 340 -31.39 -4.65 8.96
N ASP A 341 -31.04 -4.55 10.23
CA ASP A 341 -31.33 -3.40 11.08
C ASP A 341 -30.65 -2.10 10.56
N ARG A 342 -29.54 -2.23 9.86
CA ARG A 342 -28.77 -1.10 9.27
C ARG A 342 -29.00 -0.93 7.79
N ASP A 343 -29.14 -2.04 7.06
CA ASP A 343 -29.45 -2.06 5.62
C ASP A 343 -30.59 -3.05 5.35
N PRO A 344 -31.85 -2.62 5.46
CA PRO A 344 -33.02 -3.46 5.16
C PRO A 344 -33.09 -3.94 3.70
N THR A 345 -32.24 -3.40 2.83
CA THR A 345 -32.26 -3.74 1.38
C THR A 345 -31.28 -4.86 1.00
N ASP A 346 -30.52 -5.39 1.97
CA ASP A 346 -29.58 -6.51 1.73
C ASP A 346 -30.34 -7.80 1.44
N ALA A 347 -30.59 -8.04 0.14
CA ALA A 347 -31.38 -9.18 -0.32
C ALA A 347 -30.77 -10.55 0.05
N GLN A 348 -29.44 -10.65 0.12
CA GLN A 348 -28.76 -11.89 0.47
C GLN A 348 -28.89 -12.18 1.96
N ALA A 349 -28.76 -11.16 2.82
CA ALA A 349 -28.98 -11.31 4.27
C ALA A 349 -30.44 -11.67 4.56
N ALA A 350 -31.40 -11.02 3.88
CA ALA A 350 -32.83 -11.36 4.02
C ALA A 350 -33.14 -12.79 3.57
N LEU A 351 -32.59 -13.25 2.46
CA LEU A 351 -32.74 -14.63 1.97
C LEU A 351 -32.23 -15.63 3.01
N LEU A 352 -31.02 -15.42 3.55
CA LEU A 352 -30.42 -16.35 4.50
C LEU A 352 -31.12 -16.31 5.87
N LEU A 353 -31.59 -15.13 6.29
CA LEU A 353 -32.44 -15.03 7.49
C LEU A 353 -33.69 -15.88 7.34
N ALA A 354 -34.42 -15.76 6.24
CA ALA A 354 -35.61 -16.57 5.98
C ALA A 354 -35.32 -18.08 5.92
N ARG A 355 -34.12 -18.46 5.47
CA ARG A 355 -33.67 -19.88 5.53
C ARG A 355 -33.40 -20.31 6.97
N CYS A 356 -32.78 -19.45 7.78
CA CYS A 356 -32.56 -19.73 9.19
C CYS A 356 -33.88 -19.92 9.96
N GLU A 357 -34.87 -19.05 9.75
CA GLU A 357 -36.20 -19.13 10.38
C GLU A 357 -36.93 -20.42 10.02
N LYS A 358 -36.75 -20.91 8.78
CA LYS A 358 -37.31 -22.18 8.31
C LYS A 358 -36.44 -23.40 8.65
N GLN A 359 -35.32 -23.17 9.32
CA GLN A 359 -34.31 -24.23 9.61
C GLN A 359 -33.88 -25.01 8.36
N THR A 360 -33.74 -24.26 7.23
CA THR A 360 -33.34 -24.85 5.95
C THR A 360 -31.84 -24.62 5.76
N GLY A 361 -31.03 -25.67 5.76
CA GLY A 361 -29.58 -25.64 5.60
C GLY A 361 -29.10 -25.46 4.16
N ALA A 362 -27.81 -25.51 3.99
CA ALA A 362 -27.16 -25.42 2.68
C ALA A 362 -27.36 -26.70 1.87
N HIS A 363 -27.70 -26.54 0.58
CA HIS A 363 -27.74 -27.65 -0.36
C HIS A 363 -26.67 -27.43 -1.44
N ALA A 364 -25.86 -28.46 -1.69
CA ALA A 364 -24.83 -28.39 -2.72
C ALA A 364 -25.47 -28.13 -4.09
N GLY A 365 -24.90 -27.16 -4.83
CA GLY A 365 -25.38 -26.78 -6.15
C GLY A 365 -26.60 -25.84 -6.16
N ASP A 366 -27.04 -25.31 -4.99
CA ASP A 366 -28.07 -24.27 -4.96
C ASP A 366 -27.49 -22.92 -5.43
N PRO A 367 -27.81 -22.45 -6.65
CA PRO A 367 -27.21 -21.22 -7.21
C PRO A 367 -27.60 -19.96 -6.44
N HIS A 368 -28.62 -20.01 -5.58
CA HIS A 368 -29.07 -18.88 -4.79
C HIS A 368 -28.29 -18.71 -3.48
N THR A 369 -27.63 -19.76 -3.02
CA THR A 369 -26.99 -19.78 -1.72
C THR A 369 -25.53 -20.26 -1.75
N GLU A 370 -25.08 -20.81 -2.86
CA GLU A 370 -23.68 -21.25 -3.01
C GLU A 370 -22.78 -20.06 -3.37
N GLY A 371 -21.63 -19.95 -2.68
CA GLY A 371 -20.59 -18.99 -3.04
C GLY A 371 -20.89 -17.54 -2.67
N LEU A 372 -21.73 -17.31 -1.66
CA LEU A 372 -22.14 -15.96 -1.24
C LEU A 372 -21.09 -15.24 -0.36
N GLN A 373 -19.94 -15.87 -0.08
CA GLN A 373 -18.89 -15.22 0.72
C GLN A 373 -18.51 -13.86 0.14
N ARG A 374 -18.51 -12.84 1.01
CA ARG A 374 -18.16 -11.46 0.65
C ARG A 374 -16.67 -11.21 0.87
N LEU A 375 -15.99 -10.75 -0.15
CA LEU A 375 -14.57 -10.42 -0.09
C LEU A 375 -14.34 -8.94 0.16
N LYS A 376 -13.24 -8.63 0.83
CA LYS A 376 -12.68 -7.28 0.91
C LYS A 376 -11.66 -7.08 -0.19
N THR A 377 -11.67 -5.92 -0.81
CA THR A 377 -10.73 -5.53 -1.88
C THR A 377 -9.85 -4.35 -1.51
N ASN A 378 -10.08 -3.73 -0.35
CA ASN A 378 -9.17 -2.78 0.29
C ASN A 378 -8.06 -3.54 1.03
N TYR A 379 -6.89 -2.93 1.10
CA TYR A 379 -5.75 -3.47 1.83
C TYR A 379 -5.02 -2.30 2.51
N GLU A 380 -5.02 -2.29 3.84
CA GLU A 380 -4.62 -1.13 4.64
C GLU A 380 -3.38 -1.42 5.51
N GLU A 381 -2.32 -1.91 4.87
CA GLU A 381 -1.07 -2.25 5.56
C GLU A 381 -0.45 -1.06 6.32
N SER A 382 -0.54 0.14 5.75
CA SER A 382 -0.05 1.36 6.39
C SER A 382 -0.72 1.63 7.75
N ALA A 383 -2.04 1.43 7.83
CA ALA A 383 -2.78 1.58 9.08
C ALA A 383 -2.33 0.56 10.14
N TYR A 384 -2.02 -0.67 9.72
CA TYR A 384 -1.49 -1.70 10.62
C TYR A 384 -0.13 -1.29 11.19
N TRP A 385 0.80 -0.85 10.36
CA TRP A 385 2.12 -0.44 10.84
C TRP A 385 2.07 0.79 11.72
N GLN A 386 1.17 1.74 11.44
CA GLN A 386 0.91 2.89 12.32
C GLN A 386 0.43 2.43 13.70
N LEU A 387 -0.59 1.59 13.74
CA LEU A 387 -1.14 1.08 14.99
C LEU A 387 -0.07 0.29 15.77
N LYS A 388 0.70 -0.56 15.10
CA LYS A 388 1.76 -1.35 15.73
C LYS A 388 2.84 -0.46 16.34
N ALA A 389 3.27 0.59 15.65
CA ALA A 389 4.26 1.53 16.16
C ALA A 389 3.76 2.29 17.40
N VAL A 390 2.46 2.63 17.45
CA VAL A 390 1.84 3.26 18.62
C VAL A 390 1.76 2.29 19.81
N LEU A 391 1.41 1.01 19.56
CA LEU A 391 1.24 0.02 20.63
C LEU A 391 2.55 -0.60 21.13
N GLN A 392 3.57 -0.62 20.29
CA GLN A 392 4.89 -1.18 20.58
C GLN A 392 5.98 -0.17 20.18
N PRO A 393 6.09 0.99 20.87
CA PRO A 393 7.16 1.91 20.56
C PRO A 393 8.50 1.20 20.76
N GLU A 394 9.37 1.25 19.74
CA GLU A 394 10.73 0.74 19.88
C GLU A 394 11.35 1.36 21.12
N LYS A 395 11.92 0.52 21.98
CA LYS A 395 12.65 1.03 23.15
C LYS A 395 13.83 1.87 22.65
N PRO A 396 14.04 3.07 23.21
CA PRO A 396 15.10 3.97 22.80
C PRO A 396 16.49 3.35 22.95
#